data_14cf3c65e33151647ae8a10b3d11a2f2
#
_entry.id   14cf3c65e33151647ae8a10b3d11a2f2
#
_cell.length_a   1.000
_cell.length_b   1.000
_cell.length_c   1.000
_cell.angle_alpha   90.00
_cell.angle_beta   90.00
_cell.angle_gamma   90.00
#
_symmetry.space_group_name_H-M   'P 1'
#
loop_
_entity.id
_entity.type
_entity.pdbx_description
1 polymer ?
#
loop_
_entity_poly.entity_id
_entity_poly.type
_entity_poly.pdbx_seq_one_letter_code
_entity_poly.pdbx_strand_id
1 'polypeptide(L)'
;FKLLDSVTIARSRKHIEKYYDMNKIGKFPTRLKPISITSEITNIDNFYSIKEIYDSLTKLSMCVYTPFDYILPNCVTKYEDLYDTKVRGGASKLKQSDREKSLQKLMRINLLKRLESSVDSFRLTIDKILSQINFTIDAIKNFETNGTDATFDDMSVKDYEEDEDILDLMDNNFLIGGKVKINLKDMNTIGWKEDLMYDQFILSDLLKEFQRIQPNNDLKLTELINLIRNKIENPINAGNKKVIVFSAFADTANYLYENVSKVIKLEYGLDTALV
;
A
#
# COMPACT_ATOMS: atom_id res chain seq x y z
N PHE A 1 11.83 -10.19 -24.18
CA PHE A 1 13.28 -10.22 -23.86
C PHE A 1 14.15 -9.82 -25.05
N LYS A 2 13.96 -10.36 -26.26
CA LYS A 2 14.78 -10.05 -27.46
C LYS A 2 14.82 -8.55 -27.83
N LEU A 3 13.73 -7.81 -27.60
CA LEU A 3 13.68 -6.37 -27.88
C LEU A 3 14.54 -5.58 -26.89
N LEU A 4 14.52 -5.93 -25.61
CA LEU A 4 15.34 -5.30 -24.58
C LEU A 4 16.83 -5.57 -24.81
N ASP A 5 17.21 -6.79 -25.21
CA ASP A 5 18.59 -7.14 -25.51
C ASP A 5 19.19 -6.31 -26.67
N SER A 6 18.35 -5.84 -27.60
CA SER A 6 18.78 -5.02 -28.73
C SER A 6 19.00 -3.53 -28.39
N VAL A 7 18.36 -3.02 -27.31
CA VAL A 7 18.38 -1.60 -26.93
C VAL A 7 19.09 -1.34 -25.60
N THR A 8 19.46 -2.39 -24.86
CA THR A 8 20.13 -2.27 -23.56
C THR A 8 21.47 -3.03 -23.54
N ILE A 9 22.46 -2.46 -22.87
CA ILE A 9 23.74 -3.11 -22.59
C ILE A 9 23.71 -3.60 -21.14
N ALA A 10 23.23 -4.83 -20.92
CA ALA A 10 23.26 -5.46 -19.60
C ALA A 10 24.57 -6.23 -19.38
N ARG A 11 25.21 -5.98 -18.23
CA ARG A 11 26.47 -6.66 -17.84
C ARG A 11 26.28 -7.33 -16.49
N SER A 12 26.37 -8.66 -16.47
CA SER A 12 26.44 -9.40 -15.20
C SER A 12 27.86 -9.37 -14.64
N ARG A 13 28.02 -9.57 -13.31
CA ARG A 13 29.34 -9.69 -12.67
C ARG A 13 30.19 -10.78 -13.36
N LYS A 14 29.60 -11.94 -13.63
CA LYS A 14 30.28 -13.04 -14.35
C LYS A 14 30.75 -12.62 -15.74
N HIS A 15 29.98 -11.77 -16.43
CA HIS A 15 30.38 -11.24 -17.73
C HIS A 15 31.59 -10.31 -17.60
N ILE A 16 31.56 -9.42 -16.60
CA ILE A 16 32.66 -8.50 -16.32
C ILE A 16 33.92 -9.29 -15.96
N GLU A 17 33.82 -10.26 -15.03
CA GLU A 17 34.95 -11.12 -14.63
C GLU A 17 35.57 -11.90 -15.79
N LYS A 18 34.74 -12.30 -16.76
CA LYS A 18 35.20 -13.09 -17.93
C LYS A 18 35.92 -12.26 -19.01
N TYR A 19 35.45 -11.03 -19.23
CA TYR A 19 35.83 -10.25 -20.41
C TYR A 19 36.65 -8.98 -20.09
N TYR A 20 36.81 -8.63 -18.82
CA TYR A 20 37.52 -7.43 -18.41
C TYR A 20 38.71 -7.79 -17.50
N ASP A 21 39.73 -6.94 -17.53
CA ASP A 21 40.91 -7.12 -16.66
C ASP A 21 40.59 -6.76 -15.21
N MET A 22 40.39 -7.79 -14.39
CA MET A 22 40.05 -7.63 -12.97
C MET A 22 41.14 -6.98 -12.15
N ASN A 23 42.41 -6.96 -12.64
CA ASN A 23 43.48 -6.24 -11.94
C ASN A 23 43.33 -4.73 -12.01
N LYS A 24 42.65 -4.24 -13.07
CA LYS A 24 42.38 -2.80 -13.26
C LYS A 24 41.06 -2.39 -12.61
N ILE A 25 40.06 -3.26 -12.58
CA ILE A 25 38.71 -2.97 -12.06
C ILE A 25 38.64 -3.22 -10.54
N GLY A 26 39.41 -4.15 -10.02
CA GLY A 26 39.36 -4.62 -8.64
C GLY A 26 38.43 -5.83 -8.46
N LYS A 27 38.38 -6.35 -7.24
CA LYS A 27 37.55 -7.51 -6.90
C LYS A 27 36.14 -7.07 -6.49
N PHE A 28 35.12 -7.79 -6.97
CA PHE A 28 33.77 -7.61 -6.47
C PHE A 28 33.67 -8.00 -4.99
N PRO A 29 32.81 -7.30 -4.22
CA PRO A 29 32.53 -7.66 -2.82
C PRO A 29 32.01 -9.08 -2.70
N THR A 30 32.35 -9.75 -1.61
CA THR A 30 31.80 -11.08 -1.27
C THR A 30 30.29 -11.01 -1.12
N ARG A 31 29.59 -11.95 -1.76
CA ARG A 31 28.12 -12.12 -1.61
C ARG A 31 27.87 -13.35 -0.74
N LEU A 32 27.17 -13.14 0.34
CA LEU A 32 26.60 -14.22 1.15
C LEU A 32 25.25 -14.68 0.58
N LYS A 33 24.80 -15.83 1.02
CA LYS A 33 23.42 -16.28 0.72
C LYS A 33 22.40 -15.35 1.41
N PRO A 34 21.26 -15.07 0.78
CA PRO A 34 20.18 -14.35 1.44
C PRO A 34 19.73 -15.08 2.71
N ILE A 35 19.43 -14.32 3.74
CA ILE A 35 18.87 -14.81 5.00
C ILE A 35 17.48 -14.20 5.13
N SER A 36 16.45 -15.03 5.31
CA SER A 36 15.12 -14.57 5.67
C SER A 36 15.02 -14.46 7.17
N ILE A 37 14.58 -13.30 7.64
CA ILE A 37 14.34 -13.03 9.06
C ILE A 37 12.86 -12.69 9.20
N THR A 38 12.18 -13.41 10.07
CA THR A 38 10.79 -13.15 10.45
C THR A 38 10.77 -12.66 11.89
N SER A 39 10.07 -11.56 12.14
CA SER A 39 9.83 -11.04 13.48
C SER A 39 8.33 -11.03 13.76
N GLU A 40 7.96 -11.10 15.02
CA GLU A 40 6.62 -10.74 15.45
C GLU A 40 6.40 -9.24 15.25
N ILE A 41 5.13 -8.81 15.27
CA ILE A 41 4.80 -7.38 15.07
C ILE A 41 5.29 -6.55 16.26
N THR A 42 5.00 -7.02 17.48
CA THR A 42 5.29 -6.32 18.73
C THR A 42 5.42 -7.29 19.89
N ASN A 43 6.01 -6.82 20.99
CA ASN A 43 6.08 -7.52 22.27
C ASN A 43 5.05 -7.00 23.31
N ILE A 44 4.05 -6.25 22.88
CA ILE A 44 2.98 -5.75 23.75
C ILE A 44 2.10 -6.93 24.18
N ASP A 45 1.89 -7.06 25.50
CA ASP A 45 0.99 -8.07 26.04
C ASP A 45 -0.45 -7.89 25.52
N ASN A 46 -1.11 -9.00 25.21
CA ASN A 46 -2.48 -9.03 24.69
C ASN A 46 -2.69 -8.21 23.40
N PHE A 47 -1.64 -8.08 22.58
CA PHE A 47 -1.78 -7.54 21.23
C PHE A 47 -2.43 -8.58 20.31
N TYR A 48 -3.18 -8.12 19.31
CA TYR A 48 -3.81 -9.02 18.35
C TYR A 48 -2.78 -9.91 17.65
N SER A 49 -3.07 -11.20 17.60
CA SER A 49 -2.30 -12.14 16.81
C SER A 49 -2.46 -11.84 15.31
N ILE A 50 -1.49 -12.28 14.51
CA ILE A 50 -1.57 -12.17 13.04
C ILE A 50 -2.87 -12.78 12.50
N LYS A 51 -3.34 -13.88 13.13
CA LYS A 51 -4.60 -14.52 12.75
C LYS A 51 -5.81 -13.63 13.02
N GLU A 52 -5.89 -13.01 14.19
CA GLU A 52 -7.00 -12.09 14.54
C GLU A 52 -7.02 -10.88 13.62
N ILE A 53 -5.85 -10.33 13.29
CA ILE A 53 -5.72 -9.23 12.33
C ILE A 53 -6.21 -9.68 10.95
N TYR A 54 -5.74 -10.82 10.47
CA TYR A 54 -6.16 -11.39 9.18
C TYR A 54 -7.67 -11.64 9.15
N ASP A 55 -8.23 -12.25 10.18
CA ASP A 55 -9.66 -12.52 10.29
C ASP A 55 -10.49 -11.22 10.30
N SER A 56 -9.98 -10.15 10.92
CA SER A 56 -10.59 -8.82 10.88
C SER A 56 -10.57 -8.21 9.49
N LEU A 57 -9.41 -8.26 8.81
CA LEU A 57 -9.27 -7.74 7.44
C LEU A 57 -10.11 -8.50 6.42
N THR A 58 -10.34 -9.80 6.61
CA THR A 58 -11.18 -10.62 5.72
C THR A 58 -12.67 -10.31 5.86
N LYS A 59 -13.11 -9.79 7.01
CA LYS A 59 -14.50 -9.36 7.25
C LYS A 59 -14.86 -8.03 6.61
N LEU A 60 -13.87 -7.21 6.26
CA LEU A 60 -14.11 -5.92 5.61
C LEU A 60 -14.86 -6.11 4.29
N SER A 61 -15.93 -5.36 4.10
CA SER A 61 -16.60 -5.29 2.80
C SER A 61 -15.79 -4.46 1.80
N MET A 62 -15.07 -3.44 2.28
CA MET A 62 -14.40 -2.42 1.45
C MET A 62 -15.37 -1.72 0.49
N CYS A 63 -16.59 -1.50 0.94
CA CYS A 63 -17.71 -0.99 0.14
C CYS A 63 -17.52 0.49 -0.28
N VAL A 64 -16.61 1.20 0.37
CA VAL A 64 -16.21 2.55 -0.05
C VAL A 64 -15.62 2.57 -1.47
N TYR A 65 -15.09 1.44 -1.94
CA TYR A 65 -14.52 1.27 -3.29
C TYR A 65 -15.48 0.68 -4.32
N THR A 66 -16.72 0.32 -3.91
CA THR A 66 -17.73 -0.28 -4.80
C THR A 66 -19.08 0.42 -4.73
N PRO A 67 -19.15 1.75 -4.92
CA PRO A 67 -20.41 2.49 -4.87
C PRO A 67 -21.43 2.00 -5.92
N PHE A 68 -20.99 1.45 -7.05
CA PHE A 68 -21.87 0.88 -8.07
C PHE A 68 -22.73 -0.28 -7.56
N ASP A 69 -22.27 -1.06 -6.59
CA ASP A 69 -23.03 -2.17 -6.02
C ASP A 69 -24.27 -1.67 -5.22
N TYR A 70 -24.33 -0.38 -4.90
CA TYR A 70 -25.43 0.25 -4.17
C TYR A 70 -26.36 1.10 -5.06
N ILE A 71 -26.17 1.12 -6.38
CA ILE A 71 -27.08 1.78 -7.30
C ILE A 71 -28.41 1.02 -7.33
N LEU A 72 -29.53 1.75 -7.25
CA LEU A 72 -30.85 1.16 -7.35
C LEU A 72 -31.04 0.47 -8.72
N PRO A 73 -31.70 -0.71 -8.77
CA PRO A 73 -31.78 -1.53 -9.99
C PRO A 73 -32.34 -0.79 -11.21
N ASN A 74 -33.28 0.13 -11.00
CA ASN A 74 -33.87 0.96 -12.05
C ASN A 74 -32.96 2.06 -12.58
N CYS A 75 -31.84 2.34 -11.89
CA CYS A 75 -30.88 3.38 -12.25
C CYS A 75 -29.56 2.83 -12.82
N VAL A 76 -29.31 1.52 -12.70
CA VAL A 76 -28.02 0.88 -13.11
C VAL A 76 -27.69 1.18 -14.57
N THR A 77 -28.63 0.97 -15.50
CA THR A 77 -28.41 1.19 -16.93
C THR A 77 -27.96 2.62 -17.26
N LYS A 78 -28.51 3.62 -16.54
CA LYS A 78 -28.11 5.02 -16.70
C LYS A 78 -26.62 5.22 -16.44
N TYR A 79 -26.09 4.59 -15.40
CA TYR A 79 -24.69 4.74 -14.99
C TYR A 79 -23.75 3.82 -15.80
N GLU A 80 -24.20 2.63 -16.23
CA GLU A 80 -23.48 1.80 -17.18
C GLU A 80 -23.27 2.52 -18.52
N ASP A 81 -24.27 3.23 -19.03
CA ASP A 81 -24.15 4.00 -20.27
C ASP A 81 -23.21 5.21 -20.14
N LEU A 82 -23.11 5.80 -18.95
CA LEU A 82 -22.24 6.94 -18.67
C LEU A 82 -20.76 6.53 -18.47
N TYR A 83 -20.52 5.41 -17.80
CA TYR A 83 -19.18 5.09 -17.28
C TYR A 83 -18.54 3.85 -17.89
N ASP A 84 -19.32 2.95 -18.53
CA ASP A 84 -18.74 1.82 -19.23
C ASP A 84 -17.98 2.25 -20.46
N THR A 85 -16.74 1.78 -20.58
CA THR A 85 -15.85 2.18 -21.70
C THR A 85 -15.83 1.11 -22.78
N LYS A 86 -16.08 1.50 -24.02
CA LYS A 86 -15.90 0.59 -25.18
C LYS A 86 -14.42 0.35 -25.44
N VAL A 87 -14.01 -0.91 -25.50
CA VAL A 87 -12.64 -1.28 -25.83
C VAL A 87 -12.40 -1.04 -27.33
N ARG A 88 -11.33 -0.30 -27.68
CA ARG A 88 -10.96 -0.06 -29.10
C ARG A 88 -10.76 -1.40 -29.83
N GLY A 89 -11.59 -1.67 -30.83
CA GLY A 89 -11.46 -2.84 -31.71
C GLY A 89 -12.13 -4.12 -31.20
N GLY A 90 -12.90 -4.11 -30.13
CA GLY A 90 -13.60 -5.27 -29.58
C GLY A 90 -15.09 -5.03 -29.32
N ALA A 91 -15.86 -6.13 -29.29
CA ALA A 91 -17.28 -6.11 -28.89
C ALA A 91 -17.48 -6.00 -27.36
N SER A 92 -16.40 -6.02 -26.56
CA SER A 92 -16.47 -6.01 -25.11
C SER A 92 -16.45 -4.58 -24.55
N LYS A 93 -17.27 -4.35 -23.52
CA LYS A 93 -17.24 -3.13 -22.69
C LYS A 93 -16.44 -3.42 -21.40
N LEU A 94 -15.61 -2.50 -20.98
CA LEU A 94 -15.03 -2.47 -19.65
C LEU A 94 -16.06 -1.85 -18.71
N LYS A 95 -16.65 -2.66 -17.84
CA LYS A 95 -17.65 -2.23 -16.90
C LYS A 95 -17.04 -1.47 -15.72
N GLN A 96 -17.67 -0.38 -15.29
CA GLN A 96 -17.26 0.36 -14.10
C GLN A 96 -17.32 -0.53 -12.85
N SER A 97 -18.39 -1.33 -12.70
CA SER A 97 -18.53 -2.27 -11.59
C SER A 97 -17.38 -3.29 -11.47
N ASP A 98 -16.84 -3.77 -12.62
CA ASP A 98 -15.71 -4.70 -12.61
C ASP A 98 -14.40 -4.01 -12.18
N ARG A 99 -14.24 -2.73 -12.56
CA ARG A 99 -13.09 -1.90 -12.10
C ARG A 99 -13.13 -1.71 -10.58
N GLU A 100 -14.27 -1.33 -10.04
CA GLU A 100 -14.46 -1.14 -8.59
C GLU A 100 -14.19 -2.43 -7.81
N LYS A 101 -14.71 -3.57 -8.28
CA LYS A 101 -14.43 -4.88 -7.66
C LYS A 101 -12.95 -5.28 -7.73
N SER A 102 -12.27 -4.89 -8.78
CA SER A 102 -10.83 -5.13 -8.90
C SER A 102 -10.06 -4.23 -7.93
N LEU A 103 -10.43 -2.95 -7.81
CA LEU A 103 -9.86 -2.01 -6.84
C LEU A 103 -10.09 -2.49 -5.40
N GLN A 104 -11.32 -2.90 -5.07
CA GLN A 104 -11.66 -3.48 -3.76
C GLN A 104 -10.74 -4.65 -3.38
N LYS A 105 -10.51 -5.59 -4.31
CA LYS A 105 -9.59 -6.72 -4.09
C LYS A 105 -8.15 -6.26 -3.91
N LEU A 106 -7.71 -5.31 -4.73
CA LEU A 106 -6.38 -4.73 -4.67
C LEU A 106 -6.12 -4.06 -3.32
N MET A 107 -7.08 -3.28 -2.82
CA MET A 107 -6.96 -2.58 -1.54
C MET A 107 -6.84 -3.55 -0.35
N ARG A 108 -7.54 -4.68 -0.37
CA ARG A 108 -7.35 -5.74 0.66
C ARG A 108 -5.93 -6.31 0.63
N ILE A 109 -5.41 -6.60 -0.57
CA ILE A 109 -4.04 -7.11 -0.73
C ILE A 109 -3.04 -6.05 -0.29
N ASN A 110 -3.29 -4.78 -0.63
CA ASN A 110 -2.42 -3.68 -0.25
C ASN A 110 -2.33 -3.51 1.27
N LEU A 111 -3.45 -3.60 2.00
CA LEU A 111 -3.44 -3.57 3.46
C LEU A 111 -2.52 -4.65 4.05
N LEU A 112 -2.59 -5.89 3.55
CA LEU A 112 -1.72 -6.98 4.01
C LEU A 112 -0.25 -6.72 3.69
N LYS A 113 0.06 -6.22 2.49
CA LYS A 113 1.42 -5.87 2.09
C LYS A 113 2.00 -4.71 2.91
N ARG A 114 1.16 -3.73 3.25
CA ARG A 114 1.57 -2.62 4.10
C ARG A 114 1.83 -3.06 5.53
N LEU A 115 1.00 -3.96 6.07
CA LEU A 115 1.25 -4.61 7.37
C LEU A 115 2.58 -5.38 7.36
N GLU A 116 2.84 -6.13 6.28
CA GLU A 116 4.09 -6.84 6.10
C GLU A 116 5.29 -5.88 5.98
N SER A 117 5.10 -4.69 5.44
CA SER A 117 6.16 -3.70 5.27
C SER A 117 6.53 -3.02 6.60
N SER A 118 5.59 -2.31 7.22
CA SER A 118 5.79 -1.69 8.53
C SER A 118 4.45 -1.39 9.22
N VAL A 119 4.50 -1.31 10.55
CA VAL A 119 3.39 -0.88 11.41
C VAL A 119 2.90 0.51 10.99
N ASP A 120 3.82 1.41 10.70
CA ASP A 120 3.51 2.80 10.36
C ASP A 120 2.77 2.91 9.02
N SER A 121 3.28 2.26 7.97
CA SER A 121 2.62 2.21 6.66
C SER A 121 1.21 1.61 6.74
N PHE A 122 1.01 0.58 7.58
CA PHE A 122 -0.30 -0.01 7.82
C PHE A 122 -1.26 0.98 8.49
N ARG A 123 -0.81 1.68 9.54
CA ARG A 123 -1.61 2.71 10.23
C ARG A 123 -2.04 3.82 9.30
N LEU A 124 -1.10 4.38 8.54
CA LEU A 124 -1.39 5.45 7.57
C LEU A 124 -2.43 5.03 6.54
N THR A 125 -2.36 3.78 6.08
CA THR A 125 -3.33 3.28 5.09
C THR A 125 -4.71 3.11 5.71
N ILE A 126 -4.81 2.55 6.93
CA ILE A 126 -6.11 2.44 7.64
C ILE A 126 -6.70 3.83 7.87
N ASP A 127 -5.90 4.80 8.28
CA ASP A 127 -6.36 6.16 8.56
C ASP A 127 -6.90 6.85 7.29
N LYS A 128 -6.23 6.68 6.16
CA LYS A 128 -6.72 7.15 4.85
C LYS A 128 -8.06 6.52 4.49
N ILE A 129 -8.21 5.19 4.65
CA ILE A 129 -9.47 4.49 4.35
C ILE A 129 -10.59 4.95 5.30
N LEU A 130 -10.31 5.09 6.59
CA LEU A 130 -11.26 5.60 7.58
C LEU A 130 -11.71 7.03 7.25
N SER A 131 -10.79 7.90 6.84
CA SER A 131 -11.11 9.27 6.43
C SER A 131 -12.09 9.28 5.25
N GLN A 132 -11.88 8.42 4.27
CA GLN A 132 -12.76 8.27 3.12
C GLN A 132 -14.15 7.71 3.50
N ILE A 133 -14.18 6.68 4.37
CA ILE A 133 -15.43 6.13 4.90
C ILE A 133 -16.22 7.19 5.67
N ASN A 134 -15.55 7.95 6.54
CA ASN A 134 -16.17 9.01 7.34
C ASN A 134 -16.77 10.09 6.45
N PHE A 135 -16.02 10.56 5.45
CA PHE A 135 -16.49 11.52 4.47
C PHE A 135 -17.76 11.01 3.74
N THR A 136 -17.75 9.74 3.32
CA THR A 136 -18.90 9.13 2.63
C THR A 136 -20.13 9.03 3.53
N ILE A 137 -19.95 8.59 4.78
CA ILE A 137 -21.04 8.52 5.77
C ILE A 137 -21.64 9.91 6.03
N ASP A 138 -20.80 10.93 6.16
CA ASP A 138 -21.27 12.29 6.41
C ASP A 138 -21.97 12.90 5.18
N ALA A 139 -21.52 12.59 3.97
CA ALA A 139 -22.25 12.95 2.75
C ALA A 139 -23.65 12.31 2.70
N ILE A 140 -23.78 11.03 3.05
CA ILE A 140 -25.06 10.32 3.12
C ILE A 140 -25.97 10.96 4.20
N LYS A 141 -25.46 11.24 5.39
CA LYS A 141 -26.23 11.90 6.47
C LYS A 141 -26.74 13.28 6.05
N ASN A 142 -25.88 14.07 5.40
CA ASN A 142 -26.26 15.40 4.90
C ASN A 142 -27.36 15.31 3.84
N PHE A 143 -27.29 14.33 2.95
CA PHE A 143 -28.34 14.05 1.97
C PHE A 143 -29.65 13.66 2.65
N GLU A 144 -29.63 12.74 3.63
CA GLU A 144 -30.81 12.31 4.40
C GLU A 144 -31.47 13.47 5.15
N THR A 145 -30.67 14.42 5.66
CA THR A 145 -31.18 15.52 6.48
C THR A 145 -31.72 16.68 5.65
N ASN A 146 -30.99 17.05 4.58
CA ASN A 146 -31.26 18.28 3.83
C ASN A 146 -32.03 18.06 2.52
N GLY A 147 -32.19 16.81 2.06
CA GLY A 147 -32.88 16.45 0.83
C GLY A 147 -32.33 17.11 -0.43
N THR A 148 -31.10 17.62 -0.38
CA THR A 148 -30.46 18.30 -1.50
C THR A 148 -29.98 17.31 -2.54
N ASP A 149 -29.94 17.72 -3.82
CA ASP A 149 -29.32 16.96 -4.91
C ASP A 149 -27.81 16.85 -4.68
N ALA A 150 -27.42 15.88 -3.86
CA ALA A 150 -26.00 15.59 -3.63
C ALA A 150 -25.54 14.53 -4.62
N THR A 151 -24.52 14.86 -5.41
CA THR A 151 -23.77 13.88 -6.19
C THR A 151 -22.62 13.39 -5.36
N PHE A 152 -22.48 12.07 -5.25
CA PHE A 152 -21.26 11.47 -4.74
C PHE A 152 -20.19 11.53 -5.84
N ASP A 153 -19.15 12.32 -5.59
CA ASP A 153 -17.92 12.30 -6.38
C ASP A 153 -17.07 11.15 -5.86
N ASP A 154 -16.84 10.14 -6.68
CA ASP A 154 -15.89 9.10 -6.33
C ASP A 154 -14.49 9.73 -6.21
N MET A 155 -14.02 9.86 -4.97
CA MET A 155 -12.66 10.34 -4.67
C MET A 155 -11.61 9.27 -4.97
N SER A 156 -12.03 8.13 -5.51
CA SER A 156 -11.35 6.86 -5.38
C SER A 156 -10.00 6.74 -6.06
N VAL A 157 -9.73 7.42 -7.15
CA VAL A 157 -8.52 7.12 -7.93
C VAL A 157 -7.46 8.21 -7.83
N LYS A 158 -7.85 9.49 -7.78
CA LYS A 158 -6.88 10.58 -7.77
C LYS A 158 -6.10 10.73 -6.46
N ASP A 159 -6.72 10.38 -5.32
CA ASP A 159 -6.04 10.45 -4.03
C ASP A 159 -5.02 9.31 -3.84
N TYR A 160 -5.09 8.29 -4.69
CA TYR A 160 -4.12 7.20 -4.77
C TYR A 160 -3.13 7.36 -5.93
N GLU A 161 -3.38 8.29 -6.89
CA GLU A 161 -2.42 8.63 -7.95
C GLU A 161 -1.13 9.27 -7.38
N GLU A 162 -1.18 9.80 -6.15
CA GLU A 162 -0.01 10.28 -5.42
C GLU A 162 0.75 9.14 -4.70
N ASP A 163 0.15 7.95 -4.62
CA ASP A 163 0.78 6.78 -4.02
C ASP A 163 1.36 5.93 -5.17
N GLU A 164 2.61 6.24 -5.57
CA GLU A 164 3.33 5.54 -6.66
C GLU A 164 3.29 4.01 -6.50
N ASP A 165 3.20 3.53 -5.25
CA ASP A 165 3.14 2.11 -4.90
C ASP A 165 1.81 1.44 -5.32
N ILE A 166 0.71 2.19 -5.40
CA ILE A 166 -0.58 1.69 -5.88
C ILE A 166 -0.63 1.74 -7.41
N LEU A 167 -0.03 2.75 -8.02
CA LEU A 167 0.06 2.88 -9.47
C LEU A 167 0.80 1.71 -10.12
N ASP A 168 1.88 1.23 -9.49
CA ASP A 168 2.63 0.05 -9.99
C ASP A 168 1.84 -1.26 -9.89
N LEU A 169 0.81 -1.30 -9.03
CA LEU A 169 -0.08 -2.46 -8.87
C LEU A 169 -1.34 -2.38 -9.74
N MET A 170 -1.66 -1.18 -10.25
CA MET A 170 -2.79 -0.96 -11.13
C MET A 170 -2.35 -1.14 -12.59
N ASP A 171 -3.03 -2.02 -13.30
CA ASP A 171 -2.89 -2.11 -14.76
C ASP A 171 -3.33 -0.77 -15.37
N ASN A 172 -2.60 -0.23 -16.34
CA ASN A 172 -2.86 1.06 -16.99
C ASN A 172 -4.30 1.25 -17.53
N ASN A 173 -5.08 0.18 -17.58
CA ASN A 173 -6.49 0.17 -17.92
C ASN A 173 -7.41 0.81 -16.84
N PHE A 174 -6.95 0.96 -15.60
CA PHE A 174 -7.74 1.56 -14.49
C PHE A 174 -7.72 3.09 -14.51
N LEU A 175 -6.72 3.69 -15.14
CA LEU A 175 -6.56 5.15 -15.23
C LEU A 175 -7.43 5.81 -16.31
N ILE A 176 -8.19 5.05 -17.11
CA ILE A 176 -9.03 5.54 -18.19
C ILE A 176 -10.48 5.75 -17.71
N GLY A 177 -10.67 6.50 -16.65
CA GLY A 177 -12.01 6.87 -16.21
C GLY A 177 -11.98 8.23 -15.54
N GLY A 178 -12.82 9.16 -16.00
CA GLY A 178 -13.06 10.38 -15.25
C GLY A 178 -13.71 10.07 -13.89
N LYS A 179 -13.77 11.07 -12.99
CA LYS A 179 -14.47 10.92 -11.72
C LYS A 179 -15.89 10.38 -11.95
N VAL A 180 -16.22 9.27 -11.29
CA VAL A 180 -17.55 8.70 -11.31
C VAL A 180 -18.45 9.53 -10.39
N LYS A 181 -19.51 10.13 -10.94
CA LYS A 181 -20.48 10.92 -10.19
C LYS A 181 -21.81 10.18 -10.14
N ILE A 182 -22.19 9.71 -8.96
CA ILE A 182 -23.46 9.03 -8.72
C ILE A 182 -24.32 9.92 -7.84
N ASN A 183 -25.57 10.12 -8.24
CA ASN A 183 -26.53 10.85 -7.41
C ASN A 183 -27.02 9.94 -6.27
N LEU A 184 -26.94 10.39 -5.03
CA LEU A 184 -27.38 9.63 -3.86
C LEU A 184 -28.87 9.26 -3.91
N LYS A 185 -29.70 9.99 -4.65
CA LYS A 185 -31.11 9.61 -4.92
C LYS A 185 -31.24 8.29 -5.69
N ASP A 186 -30.24 7.95 -6.50
CA ASP A 186 -30.23 6.77 -7.34
C ASP A 186 -29.56 5.57 -6.63
N MET A 187 -29.27 5.71 -5.32
CA MET A 187 -28.54 4.72 -4.52
C MET A 187 -29.36 4.19 -3.34
N ASN A 188 -29.09 2.95 -2.95
CA ASN A 188 -29.49 2.38 -1.66
C ASN A 188 -28.55 2.92 -0.56
N THR A 189 -28.76 4.17 -0.17
CA THR A 189 -27.93 4.87 0.82
C THR A 189 -27.99 4.21 2.20
N ILE A 190 -29.10 3.59 2.56
CA ILE A 190 -29.28 2.91 3.86
C ILE A 190 -28.35 1.71 3.94
N GLY A 191 -28.45 0.79 2.98
CA GLY A 191 -27.60 -0.41 2.97
C GLY A 191 -26.11 -0.06 2.83
N TRP A 192 -25.78 0.94 2.00
CA TRP A 192 -24.40 1.39 1.87
C TRP A 192 -23.83 1.97 3.16
N LYS A 193 -24.61 2.81 3.84
CA LYS A 193 -24.23 3.38 5.13
C LYS A 193 -24.01 2.32 6.22
N GLU A 194 -24.86 1.28 6.26
CA GLU A 194 -24.71 0.16 7.21
C GLU A 194 -23.37 -0.58 6.98
N ASP A 195 -23.06 -0.91 5.73
CA ASP A 195 -21.81 -1.59 5.38
C ASP A 195 -20.58 -0.70 5.63
N LEU A 196 -20.66 0.61 5.32
CA LEU A 196 -19.61 1.58 5.64
C LEU A 196 -19.37 1.68 7.15
N MET A 197 -20.42 1.71 7.97
CA MET A 197 -20.29 1.75 9.43
C MET A 197 -19.69 0.46 9.99
N TYR A 198 -19.97 -0.68 9.37
CA TYR A 198 -19.37 -1.95 9.75
C TYR A 198 -17.85 -1.95 9.46
N ASP A 199 -17.44 -1.52 8.25
CA ASP A 199 -16.04 -1.36 7.90
C ASP A 199 -15.33 -0.35 8.81
N GLN A 200 -15.97 0.79 9.10
CA GLN A 200 -15.49 1.81 10.02
C GLN A 200 -15.19 1.23 11.41
N PHE A 201 -16.09 0.42 11.94
CA PHE A 201 -15.93 -0.21 13.25
C PHE A 201 -14.68 -1.11 13.29
N ILE A 202 -14.54 -2.00 12.30
CA ILE A 202 -13.39 -2.93 12.22
C ILE A 202 -12.07 -2.16 12.07
N LEU A 203 -12.01 -1.20 11.14
CA LEU A 203 -10.78 -0.44 10.88
C LEU A 203 -10.40 0.46 12.04
N SER A 204 -11.38 1.06 12.73
CA SER A 204 -11.13 1.88 13.92
C SER A 204 -10.57 1.06 15.08
N ASP A 205 -11.06 -0.17 15.26
CA ASP A 205 -10.57 -1.09 16.29
C ASP A 205 -9.12 -1.53 15.98
N LEU A 206 -8.84 -1.91 14.73
CA LEU A 206 -7.49 -2.21 14.29
C LEU A 206 -6.54 -1.01 14.45
N LEU A 207 -6.96 0.18 14.02
CA LEU A 207 -6.14 1.38 14.13
C LEU A 207 -5.78 1.68 15.60
N LYS A 208 -6.77 1.61 16.49
CA LYS A 208 -6.57 1.81 17.93
C LYS A 208 -5.57 0.82 18.51
N GLU A 209 -5.66 -0.44 18.13
CA GLU A 209 -4.73 -1.47 18.58
C GLU A 209 -3.31 -1.20 18.06
N PHE A 210 -3.17 -0.89 16.79
CA PHE A 210 -1.87 -0.58 16.19
C PHE A 210 -1.25 0.74 16.70
N GLN A 211 -2.04 1.70 17.16
CA GLN A 211 -1.54 2.93 17.79
C GLN A 211 -0.81 2.69 19.11
N ARG A 212 -1.01 1.55 19.76
CA ARG A 212 -0.24 1.13 20.95
C ARG A 212 1.23 0.87 20.65
N ILE A 213 1.56 0.52 19.39
CA ILE A 213 2.93 0.20 19.00
C ILE A 213 3.71 1.50 18.81
N GLN A 214 4.77 1.66 19.56
CA GLN A 214 5.74 2.73 19.46
C GLN A 214 7.06 2.18 18.87
N PRO A 215 7.99 3.01 18.38
CA PRO A 215 9.25 2.52 17.81
C PRO A 215 10.07 1.58 18.70
N ASN A 216 9.95 1.73 20.03
CA ASN A 216 10.67 0.90 21.02
C ASN A 216 10.09 -0.51 21.19
N ASN A 217 8.85 -0.74 20.78
CA ASN A 217 8.19 -2.04 20.81
C ASN A 217 7.74 -2.54 19.43
N ASP A 218 8.22 -1.90 18.36
CA ASP A 218 8.19 -2.42 16.99
C ASP A 218 9.36 -3.40 16.81
N LEU A 219 9.04 -4.69 16.85
CA LEU A 219 10.07 -5.74 16.80
C LEU A 219 10.77 -5.82 15.45
N LYS A 220 10.09 -5.48 14.36
CA LYS A 220 10.70 -5.45 13.03
C LYS A 220 11.71 -4.32 12.89
N LEU A 221 11.39 -3.13 13.40
CA LEU A 221 12.32 -2.00 13.46
C LEU A 221 13.53 -2.34 14.35
N THR A 222 13.28 -2.93 15.52
CA THR A 222 14.32 -3.36 16.46
C THR A 222 15.29 -4.36 15.81
N GLU A 223 14.75 -5.37 15.10
CA GLU A 223 15.55 -6.36 14.41
C GLU A 223 16.41 -5.73 13.29
N LEU A 224 15.83 -4.81 12.51
CA LEU A 224 16.57 -4.08 11.49
C LEU A 224 17.73 -3.28 12.09
N ILE A 225 17.50 -2.57 13.19
CA ILE A 225 18.56 -1.81 13.89
C ILE A 225 19.67 -2.76 14.35
N ASN A 226 19.34 -3.91 14.92
CA ASN A 226 20.31 -4.91 15.35
C ASN A 226 21.13 -5.49 14.19
N LEU A 227 20.49 -5.72 13.03
CA LEU A 227 21.18 -6.14 11.82
C LEU A 227 22.17 -5.09 11.31
N ILE A 228 21.78 -3.81 11.37
CA ILE A 228 22.65 -2.70 10.97
C ILE A 228 23.83 -2.57 11.94
N ARG A 229 23.58 -2.66 13.25
CA ARG A 229 24.65 -2.68 14.29
C ARG A 229 25.64 -3.78 14.02
N ASN A 230 25.16 -5.01 13.86
CA ASN A 230 26.02 -6.16 13.55
C ASN A 230 26.84 -5.96 12.25
N LYS A 231 26.24 -5.37 11.22
CA LYS A 231 26.93 -5.08 9.96
C LYS A 231 28.02 -4.00 10.12
N ILE A 232 27.82 -3.03 11.00
CA ILE A 232 28.82 -1.99 11.30
C ILE A 232 29.98 -2.56 12.12
N GLU A 233 29.68 -3.39 13.12
CA GLU A 233 30.66 -3.98 14.03
C GLU A 233 31.44 -5.14 13.40
N ASN A 234 30.73 -5.97 12.63
CA ASN A 234 31.27 -7.17 11.97
C ASN A 234 31.10 -7.09 10.45
N PRO A 235 31.78 -6.20 9.75
CA PRO A 235 31.59 -6.01 8.31
C PRO A 235 32.01 -7.24 7.51
N ILE A 236 31.13 -7.73 6.62
CA ILE A 236 31.41 -8.88 5.72
C ILE A 236 32.62 -8.61 4.82
N ASN A 237 32.73 -7.37 4.33
CA ASN A 237 33.89 -6.92 3.56
C ASN A 237 34.69 -5.93 4.41
N ALA A 238 35.98 -6.15 4.58
CA ALA A 238 36.82 -5.35 5.45
C ALA A 238 36.70 -3.83 5.15
N GLY A 239 36.45 -3.05 6.19
CA GLY A 239 36.29 -1.60 6.10
C GLY A 239 35.00 -1.10 5.48
N ASN A 240 34.12 -1.98 4.97
CA ASN A 240 32.86 -1.58 4.37
C ASN A 240 31.71 -1.68 5.37
N LYS A 241 31.35 -0.54 5.96
CA LYS A 241 30.22 -0.39 6.89
C LYS A 241 28.91 0.07 6.22
N LYS A 242 28.91 0.23 4.89
CA LYS A 242 27.72 0.71 4.15
C LYS A 242 26.59 -0.33 4.19
N VAL A 243 25.37 0.17 4.42
CA VAL A 243 24.14 -0.61 4.38
C VAL A 243 23.17 0.11 3.44
N ILE A 244 22.46 -0.63 2.62
CA ILE A 244 21.35 -0.14 1.81
C ILE A 244 20.12 -0.92 2.25
N VAL A 245 19.06 -0.20 2.60
CA VAL A 245 17.77 -0.77 2.96
C VAL A 245 16.79 -0.41 1.85
N PHE A 246 16.11 -1.40 1.29
CA PHE A 246 15.08 -1.20 0.30
C PHE A 246 13.71 -1.46 0.94
N SER A 247 12.74 -0.61 0.61
CA SER A 247 11.34 -0.81 0.93
C SER A 247 10.51 -0.67 -0.35
N ALA A 248 9.39 -1.40 -0.42
CA ALA A 248 8.41 -1.24 -1.49
C ALA A 248 7.52 0.00 -1.28
N PHE A 249 7.53 0.60 -0.07
CA PHE A 249 6.64 1.70 0.29
C PHE A 249 7.45 2.90 0.79
N ALA A 250 7.17 4.08 0.25
CA ALA A 250 7.79 5.33 0.64
C ALA A 250 7.53 5.67 2.12
N ASP A 251 6.31 5.43 2.63
CA ASP A 251 5.97 5.61 4.05
C ASP A 251 6.90 4.78 4.95
N THR A 252 7.14 3.51 4.59
CA THR A 252 8.08 2.66 5.33
C THR A 252 9.50 3.21 5.26
N ALA A 253 9.96 3.68 4.10
CA ALA A 253 11.30 4.26 3.96
C ALA A 253 11.46 5.51 4.85
N ASN A 254 10.46 6.39 4.89
CA ASN A 254 10.41 7.56 5.78
C ASN A 254 10.46 7.15 7.26
N TYR A 255 9.60 6.22 7.66
CA TYR A 255 9.55 5.71 9.03
C TYR A 255 10.89 5.12 9.48
N LEU A 256 11.52 4.31 8.62
CA LEU A 256 12.83 3.72 8.90
C LEU A 256 13.91 4.80 8.98
N TYR A 257 13.92 5.76 8.06
CA TYR A 257 14.88 6.85 8.08
C TYR A 257 14.80 7.65 9.39
N GLU A 258 13.61 8.04 9.81
CA GLU A 258 13.40 8.82 11.05
C GLU A 258 13.89 8.09 12.31
N ASN A 259 13.71 6.78 12.38
CA ASN A 259 14.03 6.01 13.58
C ASN A 259 15.47 5.46 13.55
N VAL A 260 15.93 4.94 12.42
CA VAL A 260 17.27 4.36 12.29
C VAL A 260 18.34 5.45 12.29
N SER A 261 18.12 6.59 11.61
CA SER A 261 19.12 7.66 11.51
C SER A 261 19.55 8.20 12.88
N LYS A 262 18.59 8.39 13.78
CA LYS A 262 18.84 8.89 15.14
C LYS A 262 19.74 7.95 15.94
N VAL A 263 19.41 6.66 15.89
CA VAL A 263 20.16 5.61 16.62
C VAL A 263 21.58 5.47 16.07
N ILE A 264 21.72 5.34 14.75
CA ILE A 264 23.03 5.12 14.12
C ILE A 264 23.93 6.35 14.23
N LYS A 265 23.38 7.54 14.17
CA LYS A 265 24.14 8.78 14.41
C LYS A 265 24.64 8.87 15.84
N LEU A 266 23.76 8.55 16.81
CA LEU A 266 24.11 8.61 18.24
C LEU A 266 25.17 7.57 18.62
N GLU A 267 25.03 6.33 18.17
CA GLU A 267 25.86 5.22 18.60
C GLU A 267 27.20 5.14 17.83
N TYR A 268 27.20 5.47 16.55
CA TYR A 268 28.36 5.25 15.66
C TYR A 268 28.86 6.52 14.98
N GLY A 269 28.18 7.66 15.12
CA GLY A 269 28.53 8.90 14.43
C GLY A 269 28.39 8.84 12.90
N LEU A 270 27.71 7.81 12.36
CA LEU A 270 27.53 7.61 10.94
C LEU A 270 26.29 8.37 10.42
N ASP A 271 26.40 8.85 9.19
CA ASP A 271 25.31 9.54 8.51
C ASP A 271 24.46 8.54 7.71
N THR A 272 23.17 8.88 7.59
CA THR A 272 22.18 8.14 6.80
C THR A 272 21.54 9.10 5.79
N ALA A 273 21.07 8.56 4.67
CA ALA A 273 20.36 9.33 3.65
C ALA A 273 19.09 8.56 3.23
N LEU A 274 18.04 9.30 2.95
CA LEU A 274 16.82 8.85 2.29
C LEU A 274 16.93 9.23 0.81
N VAL A 275 16.60 8.30 -0.09
CA VAL A 275 16.69 8.47 -1.55
C VAL A 275 15.35 8.11 -2.16
#